data_869c1c76db11791988531f9369874250
#
_entry.id   869c1c76db11791988531f9369874250
#
_cell.length_a   1.000
_cell.length_b   1.000
_cell.length_c   1.000
_cell.angle_alpha   90.00
_cell.angle_beta   90.00
_cell.angle_gamma   90.00
#
_symmetry.space_group_name_H-M   'P 1'
#
loop_
_entity.id
_entity.type
_entity.pdbx_description
1 polymer ?
#
loop_
_entity_poly.entity_id
_entity_poly.type
_entity_poly.pdbx_seq_one_letter_code
_entity_poly.pdbx_strand_id
1 'polypeptide(L)'
;MKHLRLSLVGFGVVGQGFAELLADKHADLKQQFGVDVTLVGVANARHGFIYHEDGLDIPRILELAAKQRPLAEHPGVAHWDSALGGLQASSADVLVEVTPTNLRDGEPGMSHVRAALAKGMHVVTANKGPAALAATELLTLARQHGVQLRMESTVMAGTPVISTIREGMAGARVYGIRGILNGTTNYILSAMASGRDYAEALAEAQARGYAETDPTADVEGYDAVAKTLILAALIFGRTLKPEQVVRRGITTISREQVQTALDEGKRIKLIASLRLLASDDGKGDALEARVEPGALPLDDPLARVDGVMNALTIQADTLSEVTVIGPGAGRMQTGQGLLADVIALTR
;
A
#
# COMPACT_ATOMS: atom_id res chain seq x y z
N MET A 1 -9.90 -20.23 -19.07
CA MET A 1 -9.89 -19.88 -17.66
C MET A 1 -8.47 -20.05 -17.15
N LYS A 2 -7.87 -19.01 -16.57
CA LYS A 2 -6.54 -19.11 -15.96
C LYS A 2 -6.69 -19.61 -14.52
N HIS A 3 -5.88 -20.59 -14.12
CA HIS A 3 -5.84 -21.09 -12.75
C HIS A 3 -4.61 -20.55 -12.07
N LEU A 4 -4.76 -19.95 -10.86
CA LEU A 4 -3.68 -19.41 -10.06
C LEU A 4 -3.67 -20.04 -8.66
N ARG A 5 -2.52 -20.56 -8.28
CA ARG A 5 -2.24 -21.14 -6.94
C ARG A 5 -1.52 -20.10 -6.10
N LEU A 6 -2.12 -19.68 -4.99
CA LEU A 6 -1.60 -18.61 -4.15
C LEU A 6 -1.00 -19.12 -2.85
N SER A 7 0.15 -18.58 -2.47
CA SER A 7 0.69 -18.62 -1.11
C SER A 7 0.54 -17.26 -0.45
N LEU A 8 -0.15 -17.19 0.69
CA LEU A 8 -0.40 -15.97 1.46
C LEU A 8 0.51 -15.93 2.69
N VAL A 9 1.45 -15.00 2.71
CA VAL A 9 2.40 -14.83 3.82
C VAL A 9 2.07 -13.56 4.60
N GLY A 10 1.66 -13.74 5.85
CA GLY A 10 1.10 -12.71 6.71
C GLY A 10 -0.42 -12.91 6.90
N PHE A 11 -0.84 -13.72 7.88
CA PHE A 11 -2.27 -14.01 8.13
C PHE A 11 -2.80 -13.19 9.32
N GLY A 12 -2.49 -11.88 9.29
CA GLY A 12 -3.02 -10.86 10.20
C GLY A 12 -4.31 -10.24 9.63
N VAL A 13 -4.60 -8.99 10.04
CA VAL A 13 -5.82 -8.25 9.66
C VAL A 13 -6.02 -8.21 8.14
N VAL A 14 -4.98 -7.83 7.39
CA VAL A 14 -5.03 -7.69 5.93
C VAL A 14 -5.13 -9.06 5.25
N GLY A 15 -4.31 -10.03 5.67
CA GLY A 15 -4.31 -11.37 5.07
C GLY A 15 -5.62 -12.10 5.25
N GLN A 16 -6.25 -12.00 6.42
CA GLN A 16 -7.60 -12.55 6.66
C GLN A 16 -8.66 -11.83 5.81
N GLY A 17 -8.59 -10.50 5.70
CA GLY A 17 -9.51 -9.73 4.84
C GLY A 17 -9.39 -10.11 3.36
N PHE A 18 -8.17 -10.35 2.89
CA PHE A 18 -7.94 -10.85 1.54
C PHE A 18 -8.51 -12.28 1.33
N ALA A 19 -8.28 -13.19 2.30
CA ALA A 19 -8.84 -14.54 2.24
C ALA A 19 -10.38 -14.55 2.25
N GLU A 20 -11.03 -13.69 3.05
CA GLU A 20 -12.48 -13.50 3.02
C GLU A 20 -12.96 -13.04 1.64
N LEU A 21 -12.31 -12.04 1.04
CA LEU A 21 -12.65 -11.57 -0.31
C LEU A 21 -12.48 -12.65 -1.37
N LEU A 22 -11.45 -13.50 -1.27
CA LEU A 22 -11.29 -14.64 -2.18
C LEU A 22 -12.45 -15.62 -2.08
N ALA A 23 -12.90 -15.93 -0.86
CA ALA A 23 -14.04 -16.82 -0.65
C ALA A 23 -15.33 -16.20 -1.20
N ASP A 24 -15.63 -14.95 -0.82
CA ASP A 24 -16.87 -14.25 -1.20
C ASP A 24 -16.98 -14.05 -2.71
N LYS A 25 -15.86 -13.69 -3.38
CA LYS A 25 -15.85 -13.34 -4.80
C LYS A 25 -15.42 -14.47 -5.74
N HIS A 26 -15.27 -15.68 -5.22
CA HIS A 26 -14.76 -16.82 -6.01
C HIS A 26 -15.58 -17.08 -7.30
N ALA A 27 -16.92 -17.03 -7.20
CA ALA A 27 -17.79 -17.22 -8.37
C ALA A 27 -17.64 -16.06 -9.37
N ASP A 28 -17.58 -14.81 -8.90
CA ASP A 28 -17.41 -13.63 -9.75
C ASP A 28 -16.07 -13.65 -10.47
N LEU A 29 -14.99 -14.07 -9.79
CA LEU A 29 -13.66 -14.20 -10.40
C LEU A 29 -13.68 -15.14 -11.60
N LYS A 30 -14.36 -16.27 -11.48
CA LYS A 30 -14.52 -17.24 -12.58
C LYS A 30 -15.36 -16.69 -13.71
N GLN A 31 -16.52 -16.12 -13.39
CA GLN A 31 -17.51 -15.72 -14.41
C GLN A 31 -17.12 -14.42 -15.12
N GLN A 32 -16.64 -13.41 -14.39
CA GLN A 32 -16.39 -12.09 -14.97
C GLN A 32 -14.96 -11.92 -15.48
N PHE A 33 -13.99 -12.55 -14.82
CA PHE A 33 -12.56 -12.37 -15.14
C PHE A 33 -11.91 -13.62 -15.76
N GLY A 34 -12.59 -14.78 -15.75
CA GLY A 34 -12.03 -16.02 -16.24
C GLY A 34 -10.86 -16.54 -15.41
N VAL A 35 -10.81 -16.19 -14.14
CA VAL A 35 -9.73 -16.52 -13.19
C VAL A 35 -10.25 -17.46 -12.11
N ASP A 36 -9.60 -18.60 -11.97
CA ASP A 36 -9.82 -19.54 -10.87
C ASP A 36 -8.65 -19.44 -9.89
N VAL A 37 -8.92 -19.12 -8.62
CA VAL A 37 -7.90 -18.89 -7.60
C VAL A 37 -8.02 -19.95 -6.52
N THR A 38 -6.92 -20.63 -6.23
CA THR A 38 -6.82 -21.61 -5.14
C THR A 38 -5.76 -21.13 -4.12
N LEU A 39 -6.14 -20.98 -2.88
CA LEU A 39 -5.20 -20.69 -1.78
C LEU A 39 -4.57 -22.00 -1.34
N VAL A 40 -3.29 -22.22 -1.67
CA VAL A 40 -2.57 -23.47 -1.38
C VAL A 40 -1.64 -23.37 -0.18
N GLY A 41 -1.20 -22.18 0.18
CA GLY A 41 -0.29 -21.96 1.32
C GLY A 41 -0.67 -20.75 2.14
N VAL A 42 -0.51 -20.82 3.46
CA VAL A 42 -0.72 -19.71 4.40
C VAL A 42 0.34 -19.72 5.49
N ALA A 43 0.91 -18.55 5.78
CA ALA A 43 1.84 -18.37 6.87
C ALA A 43 1.43 -17.26 7.83
N ASN A 44 1.69 -17.49 9.12
CA ASN A 44 1.70 -16.43 10.12
C ASN A 44 2.93 -16.54 11.03
N ALA A 45 3.25 -15.47 11.76
CA ALA A 45 4.45 -15.40 12.59
C ALA A 45 4.45 -16.38 13.78
N ARG A 46 3.26 -16.86 14.20
CA ARG A 46 3.12 -17.72 15.40
C ARG A 46 3.16 -19.21 15.07
N HIS A 47 2.67 -19.58 13.88
CA HIS A 47 2.36 -20.98 13.56
C HIS A 47 3.07 -21.46 12.28
N GLY A 48 4.08 -20.71 11.79
CA GLY A 48 4.81 -21.08 10.59
C GLY A 48 3.97 -21.05 9.32
N PHE A 49 4.27 -21.93 8.39
CA PHE A 49 3.65 -22.04 7.07
C PHE A 49 2.94 -23.39 6.94
N ILE A 50 1.69 -23.38 6.48
CA ILE A 50 0.94 -24.58 6.09
C ILE A 50 0.72 -24.60 4.59
N TYR A 51 0.64 -25.80 4.02
CA TYR A 51 0.41 -26.00 2.58
C TYR A 51 -0.45 -27.25 2.33
N HIS A 52 -1.38 -27.12 1.37
CA HIS A 52 -2.14 -28.24 0.84
C HIS A 52 -2.17 -28.15 -0.69
N GLU A 53 -1.80 -29.23 -1.38
CA GLU A 53 -1.65 -29.22 -2.83
C GLU A 53 -2.95 -28.90 -3.58
N ASP A 54 -4.07 -29.46 -3.12
CA ASP A 54 -5.40 -29.24 -3.72
C ASP A 54 -6.09 -27.96 -3.23
N GLY A 55 -5.47 -27.21 -2.31
CA GLY A 55 -5.99 -25.98 -1.72
C GLY A 55 -6.44 -26.13 -0.26
N LEU A 56 -6.46 -25.00 0.41
CA LEU A 56 -6.90 -24.84 1.81
C LEU A 56 -8.37 -24.44 1.85
N ASP A 57 -9.12 -25.01 2.80
CA ASP A 57 -10.47 -24.54 3.13
C ASP A 57 -10.38 -23.18 3.82
N ILE A 58 -10.69 -22.10 3.07
CA ILE A 58 -10.61 -20.72 3.58
C ILE A 58 -11.50 -20.49 4.80
N PRO A 59 -12.78 -20.86 4.83
CA PRO A 59 -13.60 -20.79 6.04
C PRO A 59 -12.92 -21.44 7.25
N ARG A 60 -12.32 -22.61 7.08
CA ARG A 60 -11.65 -23.33 8.16
C ARG A 60 -10.41 -22.62 8.70
N ILE A 61 -9.55 -22.10 7.83
CA ILE A 61 -8.36 -21.33 8.28
C ILE A 61 -8.75 -20.01 8.96
N LEU A 62 -9.81 -19.35 8.52
CA LEU A 62 -10.35 -18.15 9.16
C LEU A 62 -10.91 -18.48 10.56
N GLU A 63 -11.63 -19.59 10.69
CA GLU A 63 -12.12 -20.09 11.99
C GLU A 63 -10.97 -20.36 12.97
N LEU A 64 -9.93 -21.07 12.50
CA LEU A 64 -8.74 -21.36 13.32
C LEU A 64 -8.06 -20.06 13.77
N ALA A 65 -7.88 -19.10 12.86
CA ALA A 65 -7.28 -17.81 13.20
C ALA A 65 -8.12 -17.00 14.20
N ALA A 66 -9.44 -16.95 14.03
CA ALA A 66 -10.35 -16.26 14.94
C ALA A 66 -10.31 -16.86 16.36
N LYS A 67 -10.14 -18.19 16.47
CA LYS A 67 -10.00 -18.91 17.73
C LYS A 67 -8.56 -18.95 18.25
N GLN A 68 -7.62 -18.28 17.59
CA GLN A 68 -6.18 -18.27 17.91
C GLN A 68 -5.56 -19.68 17.98
N ARG A 69 -6.09 -20.63 17.20
CA ARG A 69 -5.60 -22.01 17.12
C ARG A 69 -4.51 -22.14 16.05
N PRO A 70 -3.62 -23.15 16.16
CA PRO A 70 -2.63 -23.43 15.14
C PRO A 70 -3.26 -23.71 13.77
N LEU A 71 -2.76 -23.05 12.72
CA LEU A 71 -3.23 -23.30 11.36
C LEU A 71 -2.93 -24.74 10.90
N ALA A 72 -1.92 -25.38 11.48
CA ALA A 72 -1.58 -26.78 11.24
C ALA A 72 -2.67 -27.78 11.68
N GLU A 73 -3.71 -27.34 12.40
CA GLU A 73 -4.91 -28.15 12.67
C GLU A 73 -5.87 -28.26 11.49
N HIS A 74 -5.56 -27.59 10.38
CA HIS A 74 -6.26 -27.87 9.12
C HIS A 74 -5.87 -29.28 8.63
N PRO A 75 -6.84 -30.12 8.23
CA PRO A 75 -6.55 -31.51 7.80
C PRO A 75 -5.64 -31.57 6.58
N GLY A 76 -4.74 -32.55 6.54
CA GLY A 76 -3.97 -32.92 5.35
C GLY A 76 -2.86 -31.94 4.96
N VAL A 77 -2.54 -30.95 5.81
CA VAL A 77 -1.49 -29.97 5.49
C VAL A 77 -0.09 -30.46 5.78
N ALA A 78 0.85 -30.09 4.92
CA ALA A 78 2.26 -30.04 5.24
C ALA A 78 2.56 -28.76 6.06
N HIS A 79 3.55 -28.80 6.94
CA HIS A 79 3.87 -27.71 7.84
C HIS A 79 5.37 -27.44 7.90
N TRP A 80 5.75 -26.15 7.97
CA TRP A 80 7.11 -25.65 8.17
C TRP A 80 7.11 -24.55 9.23
N ASP A 81 8.14 -24.51 10.05
CA ASP A 81 8.26 -23.53 11.14
C ASP A 81 8.46 -22.09 10.65
N SER A 82 8.88 -21.91 9.39
CA SER A 82 9.09 -20.59 8.80
C SER A 82 8.38 -20.41 7.46
N ALA A 83 7.93 -19.19 7.19
CA ALA A 83 7.34 -18.82 5.90
C ALA A 83 8.32 -19.05 4.74
N LEU A 84 9.59 -18.67 4.92
CA LEU A 84 10.62 -18.84 3.88
C LEU A 84 10.86 -20.31 3.55
N GLY A 85 10.97 -21.17 4.58
CA GLY A 85 11.12 -22.62 4.39
C GLY A 85 9.93 -23.22 3.64
N GLY A 86 8.70 -22.84 4.01
CA GLY A 86 7.49 -23.27 3.33
C GLY A 86 7.40 -22.78 1.88
N LEU A 87 7.72 -21.52 1.62
CA LEU A 87 7.76 -20.97 0.25
C LEU A 87 8.78 -21.70 -0.64
N GLN A 88 9.95 -22.06 -0.09
CA GLN A 88 10.97 -22.79 -0.84
C GLN A 88 10.54 -24.24 -1.14
N ALA A 89 9.87 -24.90 -0.21
CA ALA A 89 9.46 -26.30 -0.32
C ALA A 89 8.15 -26.52 -1.10
N SER A 90 7.19 -25.58 -1.01
CA SER A 90 5.87 -25.69 -1.62
C SER A 90 5.84 -25.19 -3.08
N SER A 91 4.74 -25.45 -3.79
CA SER A 91 4.51 -24.98 -5.17
C SER A 91 3.32 -24.04 -5.20
N ALA A 92 3.54 -22.82 -5.72
CA ALA A 92 2.49 -21.82 -5.99
C ALA A 92 2.91 -20.93 -7.14
N ASP A 93 1.94 -20.31 -7.82
CA ASP A 93 2.18 -19.40 -8.94
C ASP A 93 2.39 -17.96 -8.43
N VAL A 94 1.78 -17.61 -7.31
CA VAL A 94 1.77 -16.24 -6.77
C VAL A 94 2.05 -16.26 -5.27
N LEU A 95 2.97 -15.42 -4.84
CA LEU A 95 3.09 -15.00 -3.44
C LEU A 95 2.24 -13.75 -3.20
N VAL A 96 1.35 -13.79 -2.21
CA VAL A 96 0.71 -12.61 -1.62
C VAL A 96 1.42 -12.31 -0.31
N GLU A 97 2.23 -11.23 -0.27
CA GLU A 97 3.08 -10.86 0.86
C GLU A 97 2.46 -9.69 1.62
N VAL A 98 2.04 -9.92 2.85
CA VAL A 98 1.36 -8.94 3.72
C VAL A 98 1.83 -9.03 5.17
N THR A 99 3.10 -9.33 5.38
CA THR A 99 3.71 -9.27 6.71
C THR A 99 3.81 -7.80 7.19
N PRO A 100 4.01 -7.56 8.51
CA PRO A 100 4.15 -6.22 9.04
C PRO A 100 5.26 -5.42 8.34
N THR A 101 4.97 -4.15 8.09
CA THR A 101 5.93 -3.24 7.46
C THR A 101 7.13 -2.97 8.38
N ASN A 102 8.32 -3.13 7.83
CA ASN A 102 9.57 -2.73 8.45
C ASN A 102 10.35 -1.84 7.47
N LEU A 103 10.46 -0.56 7.78
CA LEU A 103 11.12 0.43 6.92
C LEU A 103 12.63 0.54 7.16
N ARG A 104 13.18 -0.20 8.13
CA ARG A 104 14.62 -0.20 8.41
C ARG A 104 15.40 -1.10 7.42
N ASP A 105 14.92 -2.32 7.22
CA ASP A 105 15.58 -3.33 6.37
C ASP A 105 14.62 -4.10 5.46
N GLY A 106 13.31 -3.89 5.61
CA GLY A 106 12.28 -4.56 4.83
C GLY A 106 11.95 -5.98 5.28
N GLU A 107 12.65 -6.52 6.28
CA GLU A 107 12.49 -7.92 6.71
C GLU A 107 11.26 -8.13 7.62
N PRO A 108 10.66 -9.30 7.57
CA PRO A 108 10.98 -10.49 6.75
C PRO A 108 10.45 -10.43 5.30
N GLY A 109 9.65 -9.42 4.95
CA GLY A 109 9.00 -9.29 3.64
C GLY A 109 9.99 -9.27 2.48
N MET A 110 11.15 -8.63 2.65
CA MET A 110 12.22 -8.57 1.66
C MET A 110 12.72 -9.96 1.25
N SER A 111 13.02 -10.80 2.23
CA SER A 111 13.45 -12.19 1.98
C SER A 111 12.36 -13.02 1.32
N HIS A 112 11.09 -12.85 1.71
CA HIS A 112 9.95 -13.54 1.09
C HIS A 112 9.80 -13.16 -0.38
N VAL A 113 9.80 -11.85 -0.70
CA VAL A 113 9.65 -11.35 -2.06
C VAL A 113 10.80 -11.82 -2.94
N ARG A 114 12.06 -11.67 -2.49
CA ARG A 114 13.22 -12.14 -3.26
C ARG A 114 13.19 -13.63 -3.53
N ALA A 115 12.86 -14.45 -2.52
CA ALA A 115 12.77 -15.90 -2.68
C ALA A 115 11.67 -16.31 -3.68
N ALA A 116 10.51 -15.69 -3.62
CA ALA A 116 9.41 -15.95 -4.54
C ALA A 116 9.77 -15.57 -5.99
N LEU A 117 10.29 -14.36 -6.21
CA LEU A 117 10.72 -13.91 -7.54
C LEU A 117 11.81 -14.81 -8.12
N ALA A 118 12.83 -15.17 -7.34
CA ALA A 118 13.90 -16.07 -7.76
C ALA A 118 13.40 -17.49 -8.10
N LYS A 119 12.29 -17.92 -7.49
CA LYS A 119 11.61 -19.19 -7.76
C LYS A 119 10.69 -19.12 -8.99
N GLY A 120 10.55 -17.96 -9.62
CA GLY A 120 9.65 -17.77 -10.77
C GLY A 120 8.18 -17.61 -10.37
N MET A 121 7.90 -17.18 -9.14
CA MET A 121 6.54 -16.85 -8.69
C MET A 121 6.25 -15.37 -8.95
N HIS A 122 5.04 -15.05 -9.39
CA HIS A 122 4.54 -13.68 -9.32
C HIS A 122 4.44 -13.23 -7.86
N VAL A 123 4.55 -11.93 -7.61
CA VAL A 123 4.39 -11.37 -6.27
C VAL A 123 3.36 -10.25 -6.29
N VAL A 124 2.45 -10.28 -5.32
CA VAL A 124 1.51 -9.20 -4.98
C VAL A 124 1.75 -8.81 -3.53
N THR A 125 1.91 -7.52 -3.24
CA THR A 125 2.23 -7.10 -1.87
C THR A 125 1.52 -5.84 -1.43
N ALA A 126 1.17 -5.77 -0.13
CA ALA A 126 0.78 -4.55 0.57
C ALA A 126 1.87 -4.06 1.54
N ASN A 127 3.00 -4.77 1.62
CA ASN A 127 4.10 -4.44 2.53
C ASN A 127 4.94 -3.30 1.99
N LYS A 128 4.90 -2.17 2.69
CA LYS A 128 5.66 -0.97 2.30
C LYS A 128 7.18 -1.13 2.44
N GLY A 129 7.67 -2.05 3.29
CA GLY A 129 9.10 -2.25 3.51
C GLY A 129 9.87 -2.58 2.22
N PRO A 130 9.64 -3.75 1.59
CA PRO A 130 10.26 -4.09 0.31
C PRO A 130 9.99 -3.06 -0.79
N ALA A 131 8.75 -2.53 -0.86
CA ALA A 131 8.34 -1.57 -1.87
C ALA A 131 9.08 -0.22 -1.75
N ALA A 132 9.28 0.31 -0.54
CA ALA A 132 9.97 1.58 -0.33
C ALA A 132 11.49 1.47 -0.47
N LEU A 133 12.07 0.34 -0.03
CA LEU A 133 13.51 0.19 0.07
C LEU A 133 14.15 -0.38 -1.21
N ALA A 134 13.42 -1.20 -1.98
CA ALA A 134 14.03 -1.97 -3.07
C ALA A 134 13.12 -2.14 -4.31
N ALA A 135 12.06 -1.32 -4.50
CA ALA A 135 11.13 -1.53 -5.61
C ALA A 135 11.81 -1.67 -6.98
N THR A 136 12.77 -0.82 -7.30
CA THR A 136 13.47 -0.85 -8.60
C THR A 136 14.29 -2.15 -8.78
N GLU A 137 14.99 -2.59 -7.73
CA GLU A 137 15.72 -3.86 -7.71
C GLU A 137 14.76 -5.04 -7.88
N LEU A 138 13.70 -5.09 -7.08
CA LEU A 138 12.72 -6.18 -7.09
C LEU A 138 11.95 -6.27 -8.41
N LEU A 139 11.60 -5.13 -9.03
CA LEU A 139 11.01 -5.08 -10.36
C LEU A 139 11.96 -5.57 -11.44
N THR A 140 13.26 -5.31 -11.27
CA THR A 140 14.29 -5.82 -12.19
C THR A 140 14.43 -7.34 -12.02
N LEU A 141 14.46 -7.84 -10.79
CA LEU A 141 14.51 -9.27 -10.50
C LEU A 141 13.26 -9.99 -11.06
N ALA A 142 12.07 -9.42 -10.90
CA ALA A 142 10.84 -9.96 -11.47
C ALA A 142 10.94 -10.11 -12.99
N ARG A 143 11.41 -9.07 -13.70
CA ARG A 143 11.61 -9.11 -15.17
C ARG A 143 12.64 -10.17 -15.59
N GLN A 144 13.74 -10.33 -14.85
CA GLN A 144 14.76 -11.34 -15.13
C GLN A 144 14.20 -12.77 -15.05
N HIS A 145 13.25 -13.01 -14.16
CA HIS A 145 12.59 -14.31 -13.99
C HIS A 145 11.28 -14.46 -14.79
N GLY A 146 10.91 -13.47 -15.63
CA GLY A 146 9.70 -13.53 -16.45
C GLY A 146 8.39 -13.46 -15.66
N VAL A 147 8.44 -12.91 -14.44
CA VAL A 147 7.28 -12.78 -13.54
C VAL A 147 6.95 -11.32 -13.26
N GLN A 148 5.80 -11.08 -12.62
CA GLN A 148 5.34 -9.73 -12.27
C GLN A 148 5.43 -9.52 -10.76
N LEU A 149 5.82 -8.31 -10.38
CA LEU A 149 5.67 -7.76 -9.03
C LEU A 149 4.64 -6.64 -9.08
N ARG A 150 3.57 -6.78 -8.29
CA ARG A 150 2.49 -5.79 -8.17
C ARG A 150 2.36 -5.34 -6.72
N MET A 151 2.07 -4.05 -6.51
CA MET A 151 2.09 -3.45 -5.17
C MET A 151 1.09 -2.30 -5.01
N GLU A 152 -0.09 -2.39 -5.65
CA GLU A 152 -1.16 -1.38 -5.58
C GLU A 152 -1.48 -0.99 -4.13
N SER A 153 -1.62 -2.01 -3.27
CA SER A 153 -2.03 -1.82 -1.89
C SER A 153 -1.00 -1.15 -0.98
N THR A 154 0.20 -0.84 -1.48
CA THR A 154 1.25 -0.21 -0.66
C THR A 154 1.08 1.29 -0.47
N VAL A 155 0.26 1.97 -1.29
CA VAL A 155 0.09 3.43 -1.26
C VAL A 155 -1.27 3.84 -0.70
N MET A 156 -2.38 3.50 -1.36
CA MET A 156 -3.72 3.91 -0.96
C MET A 156 -4.66 2.70 -0.80
N ALA A 157 -4.20 1.65 -0.13
CA ALA A 157 -4.96 0.41 0.07
C ALA A 157 -5.54 -0.14 -1.27
N GLY A 158 -6.86 -0.20 -1.41
CA GLY A 158 -7.52 -0.65 -2.64
C GLY A 158 -7.90 0.47 -3.60
N THR A 159 -7.62 1.72 -3.26
CA THR A 159 -7.86 2.85 -4.17
C THR A 159 -6.84 2.80 -5.31
N PRO A 160 -7.29 2.69 -6.58
CA PRO A 160 -6.43 2.31 -7.71
C PRO A 160 -5.62 3.50 -8.22
N VAL A 161 -4.50 3.82 -7.61
CA VAL A 161 -3.63 4.94 -8.03
C VAL A 161 -2.48 4.49 -8.93
N ILE A 162 -1.83 3.36 -8.60
CA ILE A 162 -0.71 2.84 -9.40
C ILE A 162 -1.24 2.30 -10.73
N SER A 163 -2.33 1.53 -10.71
CA SER A 163 -2.98 1.01 -11.92
C SER A 163 -3.58 2.13 -12.78
N THR A 164 -4.14 3.20 -12.18
CA THR A 164 -4.60 4.38 -12.93
C THR A 164 -3.46 4.98 -13.74
N ILE A 165 -2.28 5.17 -13.14
CA ILE A 165 -1.12 5.73 -13.85
C ILE A 165 -0.61 4.75 -14.90
N ARG A 166 -0.45 3.48 -14.54
CA ARG A 166 0.25 2.50 -15.35
C ARG A 166 -0.59 1.98 -16.52
N GLU A 167 -1.91 1.85 -16.32
CA GLU A 167 -2.84 1.28 -17.28
C GLU A 167 -3.79 2.33 -17.86
N GLY A 168 -4.41 3.15 -17.00
CA GLY A 168 -5.37 4.18 -17.41
C GLY A 168 -4.74 5.40 -18.09
N MET A 169 -3.50 5.73 -17.72
CA MET A 169 -2.75 6.87 -18.29
C MET A 169 -1.56 6.38 -19.14
N ALA A 170 -1.61 5.15 -19.65
CA ALA A 170 -0.52 4.60 -20.46
C ALA A 170 -0.23 5.49 -21.67
N GLY A 171 1.05 5.85 -21.86
CA GLY A 171 1.51 6.77 -22.90
C GLY A 171 1.56 8.27 -22.49
N ALA A 172 0.91 8.67 -21.41
CA ALA A 172 1.08 10.01 -20.84
C ALA A 172 2.40 10.13 -20.09
N ARG A 173 3.11 11.26 -20.25
CA ARG A 173 4.32 11.56 -19.47
C ARG A 173 3.93 12.25 -18.18
N VAL A 174 4.03 11.51 -17.06
CA VAL A 174 3.84 12.09 -15.73
C VAL A 174 5.07 12.89 -15.34
N TYR A 175 4.88 14.17 -14.96
CA TYR A 175 5.96 15.06 -14.52
C TYR A 175 5.81 15.49 -13.06
N GLY A 176 4.66 15.23 -12.44
CA GLY A 176 4.43 15.53 -11.02
C GLY A 176 3.30 14.72 -10.43
N ILE A 177 3.38 14.53 -9.14
CA ILE A 177 2.27 14.02 -8.31
C ILE A 177 2.23 14.82 -7.02
N ARG A 178 1.04 14.98 -6.46
CA ARG A 178 0.84 15.51 -5.11
C ARG A 178 -0.37 14.87 -4.48
N GLY A 179 -0.34 14.64 -3.16
CA GLY A 179 -1.46 13.94 -2.55
C GLY A 179 -1.48 13.94 -1.04
N ILE A 180 -2.63 13.59 -0.51
CA ILE A 180 -2.88 13.29 0.90
C ILE A 180 -2.74 11.78 1.05
N LEU A 181 -1.60 11.31 1.56
CA LEU A 181 -1.27 9.89 1.61
C LEU A 181 -1.41 9.27 3.01
N ASN A 182 -1.85 10.04 4.00
CA ASN A 182 -2.03 9.54 5.35
C ASN A 182 -3.38 10.01 5.92
N GLY A 183 -4.26 9.06 6.26
CA GLY A 183 -5.62 9.32 6.73
C GLY A 183 -5.66 9.91 8.14
N THR A 184 -4.74 9.50 9.03
CA THR A 184 -4.66 10.01 10.41
C THR A 184 -4.39 11.52 10.43
N THR A 185 -3.38 11.96 9.70
CA THR A 185 -3.04 13.39 9.61
C THR A 185 -4.12 14.19 8.91
N ASN A 186 -4.75 13.64 7.88
CA ASN A 186 -5.87 14.31 7.22
C ASN A 186 -7.06 14.47 8.15
N TYR A 187 -7.37 13.45 8.96
CA TYR A 187 -8.43 13.54 9.97
C TYR A 187 -8.14 14.62 11.00
N ILE A 188 -6.92 14.64 11.58
CA ILE A 188 -6.51 15.62 12.58
C ILE A 188 -6.63 17.04 12.02
N LEU A 189 -6.07 17.31 10.84
CA LEU A 189 -6.13 18.64 10.22
C LEU A 189 -7.56 19.04 9.83
N SER A 190 -8.43 18.10 9.44
CA SER A 190 -9.84 18.34 9.16
C SER A 190 -10.61 18.70 10.46
N ALA A 191 -10.31 18.02 11.56
CA ALA A 191 -10.88 18.33 12.88
C ALA A 191 -10.44 19.70 13.41
N MET A 192 -9.16 20.04 13.22
CA MET A 192 -8.62 21.39 13.55
C MET A 192 -9.30 22.48 12.71
N ALA A 193 -9.54 22.24 11.43
CA ALA A 193 -10.29 23.17 10.56
C ALA A 193 -11.76 23.35 11.01
N SER A 194 -12.30 22.42 11.81
CA SER A 194 -13.62 22.52 12.43
C SER A 194 -13.59 23.17 13.83
N GLY A 195 -12.43 23.73 14.24
CA GLY A 195 -12.27 24.51 15.46
C GLY A 195 -11.68 23.77 16.67
N ARG A 196 -11.31 22.47 16.53
CA ARG A 196 -10.59 21.73 17.59
C ARG A 196 -9.11 22.16 17.65
N ASP A 197 -8.49 21.98 18.81
CA ASP A 197 -7.04 22.05 18.88
C ASP A 197 -6.40 20.70 18.46
N TYR A 198 -5.07 20.70 18.31
CA TYR A 198 -4.34 19.50 17.88
C TYR A 198 -4.49 18.34 18.86
N ALA A 199 -4.43 18.59 20.16
CA ALA A 199 -4.49 17.54 21.18
C ALA A 199 -5.89 16.90 21.24
N GLU A 200 -6.95 17.70 21.13
CA GLU A 200 -8.34 17.24 21.04
C GLU A 200 -8.56 16.39 19.78
N ALA A 201 -8.06 16.86 18.62
CA ALA A 201 -8.20 16.16 17.34
C ALA A 201 -7.44 14.83 17.34
N LEU A 202 -6.25 14.78 17.93
CA LEU A 202 -5.47 13.54 18.08
C LEU A 202 -6.16 12.56 19.03
N ALA A 203 -6.63 13.03 20.20
CA ALA A 203 -7.34 12.17 21.15
C ALA A 203 -8.61 11.56 20.53
N GLU A 204 -9.35 12.34 19.74
CA GLU A 204 -10.51 11.82 19.01
C GLU A 204 -10.10 10.81 17.94
N ALA A 205 -9.03 11.05 17.20
CA ALA A 205 -8.50 10.09 16.21
C ALA A 205 -8.12 8.76 16.87
N GLN A 206 -7.50 8.80 18.05
CA GLN A 206 -7.17 7.60 18.83
C GLN A 206 -8.42 6.89 19.35
N ALA A 207 -9.39 7.61 19.89
CA ALA A 207 -10.67 7.03 20.37
C ALA A 207 -11.47 6.33 19.24
N ARG A 208 -11.34 6.83 18.00
CA ARG A 208 -11.97 6.24 16.82
C ARG A 208 -11.14 5.13 16.17
N GLY A 209 -9.95 4.84 16.67
CA GLY A 209 -9.03 3.85 16.09
C GLY A 209 -8.38 4.30 14.77
N TYR A 210 -8.35 5.59 14.47
CA TYR A 210 -7.67 6.16 13.30
C TYR A 210 -6.19 6.44 13.58
N ALA A 211 -5.82 6.63 14.84
CA ALA A 211 -4.44 6.74 15.31
C ALA A 211 -4.15 5.68 16.36
N GLU A 212 -2.93 5.14 16.33
CA GLU A 212 -2.42 4.25 17.37
C GLU A 212 -2.02 5.06 18.62
N THR A 213 -1.70 4.37 19.73
CA THR A 213 -1.24 5.01 20.97
C THR A 213 0.04 5.82 20.72
N ASP A 214 0.96 5.30 19.93
CA ASP A 214 2.10 6.07 19.40
C ASP A 214 1.81 6.46 17.94
N PRO A 215 1.37 7.71 17.69
CA PRO A 215 1.01 8.18 16.37
C PRO A 215 2.20 8.73 15.56
N THR A 216 3.42 8.65 16.09
CA THR A 216 4.62 9.32 15.55
C THR A 216 4.83 9.03 14.06
N ALA A 217 4.64 7.77 13.64
CA ALA A 217 4.80 7.40 12.23
C ALA A 217 3.88 8.18 11.29
N ASP A 218 2.68 8.52 11.75
CA ASP A 218 1.69 9.29 11.01
C ASP A 218 1.95 10.80 11.14
N VAL A 219 1.91 11.31 12.37
CA VAL A 219 1.91 12.78 12.62
C VAL A 219 3.21 13.46 12.26
N GLU A 220 4.33 12.73 12.31
CA GLU A 220 5.64 13.20 11.83
C GLU A 220 5.85 12.95 10.34
N GLY A 221 4.90 12.30 9.64
CA GLY A 221 4.90 12.11 8.19
C GLY A 221 5.75 10.96 7.66
N TYR A 222 6.24 10.05 8.50
CA TYR A 222 7.07 8.91 8.07
C TYR A 222 6.31 7.92 7.17
N ASP A 223 5.03 7.64 7.45
CA ASP A 223 4.19 6.80 6.58
C ASP A 223 4.02 7.45 5.19
N ALA A 224 3.78 8.76 5.14
CA ALA A 224 3.70 9.49 3.88
C ALA A 224 5.03 9.51 3.13
N VAL A 225 6.18 9.61 3.83
CA VAL A 225 7.52 9.47 3.21
C VAL A 225 7.68 8.08 2.58
N ALA A 226 7.35 7.00 3.29
CA ALA A 226 7.45 5.65 2.74
C ALA A 226 6.64 5.50 1.44
N LYS A 227 5.42 6.01 1.40
CA LYS A 227 4.57 6.00 0.20
C LYS A 227 5.14 6.88 -0.92
N THR A 228 5.76 8.00 -0.57
CA THR A 228 6.47 8.88 -1.53
C THR A 228 7.64 8.16 -2.19
N LEU A 229 8.43 7.40 -1.42
CA LEU A 229 9.54 6.58 -1.94
C LEU A 229 9.03 5.50 -2.91
N ILE A 230 7.92 4.84 -2.58
CA ILE A 230 7.29 3.85 -3.45
C ILE A 230 6.85 4.50 -4.77
N LEU A 231 6.17 5.64 -4.70
CA LEU A 231 5.71 6.36 -5.89
C LEU A 231 6.88 6.87 -6.74
N ALA A 232 7.98 7.34 -6.12
CA ALA A 232 9.20 7.73 -6.84
C ALA A 232 9.78 6.57 -7.66
N ALA A 233 9.84 5.37 -7.06
CA ALA A 233 10.34 4.18 -7.73
C ALA A 233 9.41 3.69 -8.85
N LEU A 234 8.10 3.64 -8.59
CA LEU A 234 7.13 3.05 -9.51
C LEU A 234 6.79 3.95 -10.70
N ILE A 235 6.72 5.27 -10.49
CA ILE A 235 6.26 6.22 -11.49
C ILE A 235 7.44 6.86 -12.22
N PHE A 236 8.47 7.25 -11.47
CA PHE A 236 9.61 7.97 -12.04
C PHE A 236 10.85 7.09 -12.24
N GLY A 237 10.81 5.81 -11.81
CA GLY A 237 11.97 4.90 -11.89
C GLY A 237 13.17 5.36 -11.04
N ARG A 238 12.92 6.14 -9.99
CA ARG A 238 13.95 6.74 -9.13
C ARG A 238 13.92 6.13 -7.73
N THR A 239 15.00 5.49 -7.34
CA THR A 239 15.19 5.05 -5.94
C THR A 239 15.70 6.22 -5.12
N LEU A 240 14.89 6.69 -4.18
CA LEU A 240 15.25 7.73 -3.22
C LEU A 240 15.46 7.11 -1.83
N LYS A 241 16.31 7.76 -1.02
CA LYS A 241 16.44 7.44 0.40
C LYS A 241 15.53 8.38 1.23
N PRO A 242 15.09 7.98 2.44
CA PRO A 242 14.27 8.83 3.30
C PRO A 242 14.84 10.23 3.52
N GLU A 243 16.16 10.35 3.64
CA GLU A 243 16.87 11.62 3.90
C GLU A 243 16.83 12.58 2.69
N GLN A 244 16.50 12.08 1.52
CA GLN A 244 16.33 12.88 0.29
C GLN A 244 14.92 13.46 0.16
N VAL A 245 13.99 13.07 1.04
CA VAL A 245 12.64 13.63 1.10
C VAL A 245 12.61 14.75 2.15
N VAL A 246 12.32 15.97 1.73
CA VAL A 246 12.07 17.07 2.66
C VAL A 246 10.83 16.72 3.47
N ARG A 247 10.97 16.54 4.79
CA ARG A 247 9.88 16.12 5.66
C ARG A 247 9.62 17.11 6.78
N ARG A 248 8.35 17.45 6.97
CA ARG A 248 7.83 18.16 8.13
C ARG A 248 6.47 17.59 8.51
N GLY A 249 6.31 17.16 9.76
CA GLY A 249 5.07 16.66 10.32
C GLY A 249 4.04 17.77 10.61
N ILE A 250 2.93 17.37 11.24
CA ILE A 250 1.83 18.27 11.58
C ILE A 250 1.83 18.71 13.06
N THR A 251 2.71 18.16 13.88
CA THR A 251 2.75 18.39 15.34
C THR A 251 2.98 19.84 15.74
N THR A 252 3.61 20.63 14.87
CA THR A 252 3.88 22.05 15.08
C THR A 252 2.78 22.98 14.52
N ILE A 253 1.72 22.44 13.93
CA ILE A 253 0.64 23.24 13.36
C ILE A 253 -0.28 23.69 14.48
N SER A 254 -0.38 25.01 14.67
CA SER A 254 -1.26 25.58 15.68
C SER A 254 -2.68 25.81 15.16
N ARG A 255 -3.62 25.96 16.09
CA ARG A 255 -5.02 26.33 15.78
C ARG A 255 -5.09 27.67 15.06
N GLU A 256 -4.27 28.65 15.46
CA GLU A 256 -4.22 29.98 14.84
C GLU A 256 -3.76 29.89 13.37
N GLN A 257 -2.78 29.07 13.08
CA GLN A 257 -2.33 28.86 11.68
C GLN A 257 -3.44 28.25 10.82
N VAL A 258 -4.20 27.28 11.37
CA VAL A 258 -5.33 26.67 10.66
C VAL A 258 -6.42 27.72 10.42
N GLN A 259 -6.76 28.54 11.44
CA GLN A 259 -7.77 29.59 11.31
C GLN A 259 -7.35 30.66 10.32
N THR A 260 -6.10 31.11 10.37
CA THR A 260 -5.58 32.09 9.39
C THR A 260 -5.70 31.56 7.95
N ALA A 261 -5.37 30.28 7.73
CA ALA A 261 -5.53 29.68 6.42
C ALA A 261 -7.00 29.65 5.97
N LEU A 262 -7.93 29.34 6.89
CA LEU A 262 -9.37 29.35 6.61
C LEU A 262 -9.88 30.76 6.24
N ASP A 263 -9.45 31.77 6.97
CA ASP A 263 -9.80 33.18 6.75
C ASP A 263 -9.27 33.68 5.37
N GLU A 264 -8.15 33.09 4.91
CA GLU A 264 -7.61 33.31 3.55
C GLU A 264 -8.26 32.46 2.46
N GLY A 265 -9.30 31.69 2.76
CA GLY A 265 -9.93 30.78 1.80
C GLY A 265 -9.08 29.56 1.44
N LYS A 266 -8.26 29.07 2.37
CA LYS A 266 -7.35 27.93 2.20
C LYS A 266 -7.59 26.87 3.27
N ARG A 267 -7.11 25.64 3.02
CA ARG A 267 -7.05 24.56 4.02
C ARG A 267 -5.65 24.00 4.14
N ILE A 268 -5.20 23.76 5.37
CA ILE A 268 -3.92 23.08 5.62
C ILE A 268 -4.11 21.58 5.49
N LYS A 269 -3.26 20.96 4.66
CA LYS A 269 -3.19 19.51 4.47
C LYS A 269 -1.73 19.06 4.54
N LEU A 270 -1.47 17.82 5.00
CA LEU A 270 -0.14 17.22 4.84
C LEU A 270 -0.02 16.69 3.41
N ILE A 271 0.83 17.30 2.62
CA ILE A 271 0.98 17.00 1.19
C ILE A 271 2.30 16.26 0.95
N ALA A 272 2.18 15.06 0.38
CA ALA A 272 3.29 14.38 -0.26
C ALA A 272 3.37 14.84 -1.73
N SER A 273 4.56 15.18 -2.21
CA SER A 273 4.75 15.60 -3.59
C SER A 273 6.04 15.06 -4.17
N LEU A 274 5.97 14.72 -5.48
CA LEU A 274 7.11 14.40 -6.33
C LEU A 274 7.01 15.25 -7.59
N ARG A 275 8.11 15.90 -7.99
CA ARG A 275 8.14 16.76 -9.17
C ARG A 275 9.47 16.61 -9.91
N LEU A 276 9.38 16.38 -11.22
CA LEU A 276 10.54 16.47 -12.11
C LEU A 276 10.92 17.94 -12.28
N LEU A 277 12.18 18.25 -11.98
CA LEU A 277 12.77 19.55 -12.22
C LEU A 277 13.65 19.44 -13.46
N ALA A 278 13.37 20.27 -14.46
CA ALA A 278 14.22 20.34 -15.64
C ALA A 278 15.66 20.68 -15.24
N SER A 279 16.63 19.95 -15.75
CA SER A 279 18.04 20.17 -15.50
C SER A 279 18.63 20.99 -16.67
N ASP A 280 19.19 22.16 -16.37
CA ASP A 280 19.85 23.01 -17.34
C ASP A 280 21.21 22.46 -17.80
N ASP A 281 21.76 21.45 -17.08
CA ASP A 281 23.10 20.90 -17.33
C ASP A 281 23.11 19.61 -18.19
N GLY A 282 21.97 19.19 -18.72
CA GLY A 282 21.84 18.01 -19.59
C GLY A 282 22.02 16.66 -18.90
N LYS A 283 22.13 16.61 -17.56
CA LYS A 283 22.29 15.35 -16.80
C LYS A 283 20.98 14.61 -16.52
N GLY A 284 19.87 15.08 -17.09
CA GLY A 284 18.53 14.55 -16.89
C GLY A 284 17.80 15.23 -15.73
N ASP A 285 16.48 15.13 -15.75
CA ASP A 285 15.61 15.80 -14.76
C ASP A 285 15.90 15.30 -13.34
N ALA A 286 16.06 16.21 -12.39
CA ALA A 286 16.11 15.89 -10.96
C ALA A 286 14.69 15.61 -10.44
N LEU A 287 14.55 14.73 -9.46
CA LEU A 287 13.27 14.48 -8.80
C LEU A 287 13.27 15.13 -7.41
N GLU A 288 12.45 16.16 -7.25
CA GLU A 288 12.18 16.76 -5.94
C GLU A 288 11.12 15.94 -5.22
N ALA A 289 11.34 15.66 -3.93
CA ALA A 289 10.43 14.90 -3.06
C ALA A 289 10.18 15.64 -1.75
N ARG A 290 8.91 15.87 -1.40
CA ARG A 290 8.51 16.57 -0.18
C ARG A 290 7.32 15.90 0.49
N VAL A 291 7.28 15.96 1.80
CA VAL A 291 6.14 15.64 2.67
C VAL A 291 6.04 16.73 3.72
N GLU A 292 5.16 17.68 3.51
CA GLU A 292 5.05 18.84 4.42
C GLU A 292 3.62 19.43 4.43
N PRO A 293 3.21 20.11 5.52
CA PRO A 293 1.96 20.84 5.55
C PRO A 293 1.95 21.96 4.51
N GLY A 294 0.89 22.02 3.72
CA GLY A 294 0.65 23.07 2.73
C GLY A 294 -0.75 23.67 2.87
N ALA A 295 -0.84 25.00 2.72
CA ALA A 295 -2.11 25.71 2.68
C ALA A 295 -2.62 25.72 1.23
N LEU A 296 -3.66 24.94 0.94
CA LEU A 296 -4.26 24.77 -0.39
C LEU A 296 -5.48 25.67 -0.55
N PRO A 297 -5.64 26.39 -1.67
CA PRO A 297 -6.85 27.14 -1.95
C PRO A 297 -8.08 26.22 -2.04
N LEU A 298 -9.28 26.73 -1.71
CA LEU A 298 -10.51 25.92 -1.63
C LEU A 298 -10.99 25.34 -2.98
N ASP A 299 -10.50 25.86 -4.10
CA ASP A 299 -10.73 25.32 -5.43
C ASP A 299 -9.81 24.14 -5.78
N ASP A 300 -8.73 23.93 -5.01
CA ASP A 300 -7.88 22.77 -5.14
C ASP A 300 -8.65 21.48 -4.73
N PRO A 301 -8.67 20.43 -5.58
CA PRO A 301 -9.34 19.19 -5.26
C PRO A 301 -8.91 18.57 -3.91
N LEU A 302 -7.63 18.67 -3.56
CA LEU A 302 -7.08 18.12 -2.32
C LEU A 302 -7.56 18.88 -1.08
N ALA A 303 -7.86 20.18 -1.18
CA ALA A 303 -8.34 20.98 -0.07
C ALA A 303 -9.68 20.46 0.49
N ARG A 304 -10.49 19.82 -0.38
CA ARG A 304 -11.83 19.30 -0.04
C ARG A 304 -11.85 17.85 0.44
N VAL A 305 -10.70 17.19 0.48
CA VAL A 305 -10.59 15.80 0.95
C VAL A 305 -10.53 15.80 2.47
N ASP A 306 -11.61 15.44 3.13
CA ASP A 306 -11.73 15.48 4.59
C ASP A 306 -11.73 14.07 5.23
N GLY A 307 -11.66 14.06 6.57
CA GLY A 307 -11.66 12.84 7.38
C GLY A 307 -10.44 11.95 7.11
N VAL A 308 -10.65 10.65 7.05
CA VAL A 308 -9.58 9.65 6.86
C VAL A 308 -9.30 9.33 5.38
N MET A 309 -9.91 10.08 4.45
CA MET A 309 -9.74 9.86 3.03
C MET A 309 -8.35 10.26 2.56
N ASN A 310 -7.83 9.51 1.62
CA ASN A 310 -6.61 9.83 0.89
C ASN A 310 -6.96 10.33 -0.52
N ALA A 311 -6.02 11.03 -1.15
CA ALA A 311 -6.14 11.48 -2.52
C ALA A 311 -4.76 11.61 -3.16
N LEU A 312 -4.70 11.37 -4.47
CA LEU A 312 -3.52 11.61 -5.29
C LEU A 312 -3.92 12.36 -6.56
N THR A 313 -3.32 13.52 -6.80
CA THR A 313 -3.38 14.26 -8.07
C THR A 313 -2.13 13.95 -8.88
N ILE A 314 -2.33 13.49 -10.10
CA ILE A 314 -1.29 13.12 -11.07
C ILE A 314 -1.25 14.20 -12.13
N GLN A 315 -0.07 14.77 -12.39
CA GLN A 315 0.16 15.81 -13.38
C GLN A 315 0.87 15.21 -14.60
N ALA A 316 0.27 15.32 -15.76
CA ALA A 316 0.78 14.72 -16.99
C ALA A 316 0.63 15.69 -18.17
N ASP A 317 1.42 15.42 -19.22
CA ASP A 317 1.49 16.28 -20.42
C ASP A 317 0.18 16.35 -21.22
N THR A 318 -0.53 15.24 -21.36
CA THR A 318 -1.72 15.15 -22.22
C THR A 318 -3.05 15.26 -21.46
N LEU A 319 -3.08 14.89 -20.18
CA LEU A 319 -4.31 14.85 -19.37
C LEU A 319 -4.39 16.01 -18.36
N SER A 320 -3.39 16.90 -18.34
CA SER A 320 -3.23 17.95 -17.35
C SER A 320 -3.18 17.41 -15.93
N GLU A 321 -4.31 17.29 -15.24
CA GLU A 321 -4.40 16.73 -13.89
C GLU A 321 -5.49 15.66 -13.81
N VAL A 322 -5.17 14.56 -13.17
CA VAL A 322 -6.13 13.50 -12.79
C VAL A 322 -6.06 13.31 -11.28
N THR A 323 -7.18 13.45 -10.59
CA THR A 323 -7.23 13.24 -9.13
C THR A 323 -8.04 12.00 -8.81
N VAL A 324 -7.44 11.10 -8.03
CA VAL A 324 -8.08 9.90 -7.50
C VAL A 324 -8.27 10.08 -5.99
N ILE A 325 -9.49 9.88 -5.50
CA ILE A 325 -9.85 10.02 -4.09
C ILE A 325 -10.45 8.70 -3.61
N GLY A 326 -10.03 8.23 -2.44
CA GLY A 326 -10.57 7.00 -1.88
C GLY A 326 -9.98 6.69 -0.51
N PRO A 327 -10.38 5.55 0.11
CA PRO A 327 -9.82 5.12 1.38
C PRO A 327 -8.34 4.78 1.25
N GLY A 328 -7.52 5.26 2.21
CA GLY A 328 -6.08 5.03 2.27
C GLY A 328 -5.66 3.84 3.11
N ALA A 329 -6.58 3.22 3.85
CA ALA A 329 -6.35 2.08 4.74
C ALA A 329 -7.64 1.28 4.93
N GLY A 330 -7.52 0.10 5.55
CA GLY A 330 -8.65 -0.74 5.92
C GLY A 330 -8.44 -2.19 5.50
N ARG A 331 -9.00 -3.11 6.30
CA ARG A 331 -8.88 -4.56 6.12
C ARG A 331 -9.36 -5.02 4.74
N MET A 332 -10.61 -4.71 4.41
CA MET A 332 -11.23 -5.10 3.15
C MET A 332 -10.70 -4.26 1.98
N GLN A 333 -10.43 -2.97 2.22
CA GLN A 333 -9.89 -2.05 1.21
C GLN A 333 -8.50 -2.50 0.73
N THR A 334 -7.60 -2.85 1.66
CA THR A 334 -6.28 -3.39 1.29
C THR A 334 -6.41 -4.76 0.61
N GLY A 335 -7.28 -5.64 1.11
CA GLY A 335 -7.61 -6.90 0.46
C GLY A 335 -8.11 -6.72 -0.98
N GLN A 336 -8.93 -5.70 -1.24
CA GLN A 336 -9.43 -5.39 -2.59
C GLN A 336 -8.31 -5.00 -3.56
N GLY A 337 -7.33 -4.21 -3.11
CA GLY A 337 -6.18 -3.87 -3.95
C GLY A 337 -5.29 -5.08 -4.27
N LEU A 338 -5.08 -5.97 -3.29
CA LEU A 338 -4.40 -7.24 -3.52
C LEU A 338 -5.16 -8.12 -4.53
N LEU A 339 -6.49 -8.19 -4.41
CA LEU A 339 -7.33 -8.95 -5.34
C LEU A 339 -7.25 -8.38 -6.76
N ALA A 340 -7.30 -7.06 -6.91
CA ALA A 340 -7.14 -6.38 -8.19
C ALA A 340 -5.78 -6.70 -8.84
N ASP A 341 -4.71 -6.68 -8.04
CA ASP A 341 -3.37 -7.05 -8.49
C ASP A 341 -3.29 -8.52 -8.93
N VAL A 342 -3.90 -9.46 -8.18
CA VAL A 342 -3.99 -10.88 -8.58
C VAL A 342 -4.72 -11.05 -9.91
N ILE A 343 -5.85 -10.37 -10.11
CA ILE A 343 -6.58 -10.39 -11.39
C ILE A 343 -5.71 -9.83 -12.52
N ALA A 344 -4.99 -8.75 -12.26
CA ALA A 344 -4.14 -8.09 -13.25
C ALA A 344 -2.95 -8.95 -13.70
N LEU A 345 -2.51 -9.96 -12.93
CA LEU A 345 -1.49 -10.95 -13.36
C LEU A 345 -1.97 -11.82 -14.52
N THR A 346 -3.26 -11.85 -14.79
CA THR A 346 -3.84 -12.73 -15.83
C THR A 346 -4.04 -12.06 -17.17
N ARG A 347 -3.77 -10.75 -17.25
CA ARG A 347 -3.92 -9.93 -18.46
C ARG A 347 -2.66 -9.82 -19.30
#